data_e99e285eed3cf72fc9dd83ad57970eff
#
_entry.id   e99e285eed3cf72fc9dd83ad57970eff
#
_cell.length_a   1.000
_cell.length_b   1.000
_cell.length_c   1.000
_cell.angle_alpha   90.00
_cell.angle_beta   90.00
_cell.angle_gamma   90.00
#
_symmetry.space_group_name_H-M   'P 1'
#
loop_
_entity.id
_entity.type
_entity.pdbx_description
1 polymer ?
#
loop_
_entity_poly.entity_id
_entity_poly.type
_entity_poly.pdbx_seq_one_letter_code
_entity_poly.pdbx_strand_id
1 'polypeptide(L)'
;RDVAPSRGLGDVYKRQVHMTTKDNKKKSSNVTIVDVADMCGVSVKTVSRVVNQDSNVSERTRKKVLDAIKETGYQVNMFARGLKGQKTNIIMIFTDRHGEEHLSNWHTLMLKYLFRYAKESGMKVVMSPSNSTRCIDDDTDGFTLLANGMADGAILLENVHSDPRAVYFREHNIPYVMFGEPDDDETYAVSLDNYQVGYKGGEYLTGCRYRNICLLYTSPSPRDGATSR
;
A
#
# COMPACT_ATOMS: atom_id res chain seq x y z
N ARG A 1 34.18 50.01 0.07
CA ARG A 1 34.19 48.53 0.20
C ARG A 1 32.90 48.04 -0.46
N ASP A 2 33.02 47.63 -1.73
CA ASP A 2 31.90 47.10 -2.53
C ASP A 2 31.58 45.69 -2.07
N VAL A 3 30.33 45.48 -1.63
CA VAL A 3 29.80 44.15 -1.30
C VAL A 3 29.19 43.59 -2.60
N ALA A 4 29.78 42.51 -3.12
CA ALA A 4 29.26 41.84 -4.29
C ALA A 4 27.88 41.23 -3.99
N PRO A 5 26.88 41.33 -4.91
CA PRO A 5 25.56 40.76 -4.69
C PRO A 5 25.60 39.23 -4.67
N SER A 6 24.97 38.63 -3.66
CA SER A 6 24.82 37.19 -3.51
C SER A 6 24.05 36.62 -4.72
N ARG A 7 24.65 35.66 -5.43
CA ARG A 7 23.99 34.92 -6.49
C ARG A 7 22.85 34.08 -5.86
N GLY A 8 21.63 34.45 -6.19
CA GLY A 8 20.46 33.79 -5.59
C GLY A 8 20.29 32.32 -6.01
N LEU A 9 19.72 31.53 -5.13
CA LEU A 9 19.38 30.10 -5.32
C LEU A 9 18.60 29.81 -6.61
N GLY A 10 17.97 30.82 -7.22
CA GLY A 10 17.23 30.72 -8.48
C GLY A 10 18.06 30.29 -9.69
N ASP A 11 19.35 30.59 -9.71
CA ASP A 11 20.24 30.25 -10.85
C ASP A 11 20.70 28.79 -10.85
N VAL A 12 20.71 28.15 -9.68
CA VAL A 12 21.06 26.72 -9.54
C VAL A 12 19.91 25.86 -10.07
N TYR A 13 18.67 26.23 -9.81
CA TYR A 13 17.49 25.52 -10.31
C TYR A 13 17.31 25.65 -11.83
N LYS A 14 17.59 26.79 -12.41
CA LYS A 14 17.52 26.97 -13.87
C LYS A 14 18.55 26.15 -14.64
N ARG A 15 19.73 25.87 -14.05
CA ARG A 15 20.72 24.97 -14.67
C ARG A 15 20.35 23.51 -14.64
N GLN A 16 19.65 23.04 -13.62
CA GLN A 16 19.19 21.65 -13.56
C GLN A 16 18.06 21.33 -14.55
N VAL A 17 17.20 22.29 -14.85
CA VAL A 17 16.09 22.10 -15.81
C VAL A 17 16.57 22.13 -17.26
N HIS A 18 17.73 22.74 -17.57
CA HIS A 18 18.25 22.85 -18.94
C HIS A 18 19.10 21.65 -19.41
N MET A 19 19.44 20.71 -18.52
CA MET A 19 20.23 19.51 -18.88
C MET A 19 19.37 18.30 -19.31
N THR A 20 18.04 18.39 -19.26
CA THR A 20 17.15 17.24 -19.53
C THR A 20 16.31 17.36 -20.79
N THR A 21 16.51 18.35 -21.65
CA THR A 21 15.65 18.55 -22.84
C THR A 21 16.35 18.44 -24.20
N LYS A 22 17.51 17.79 -24.29
CA LYS A 22 18.02 17.37 -25.60
C LYS A 22 18.25 15.85 -25.59
N ASP A 23 17.59 15.21 -26.52
CA ASP A 23 17.68 13.80 -26.89
C ASP A 23 16.92 12.78 -26.03
N ASN A 24 15.59 12.74 -26.14
CA ASN A 24 14.88 11.46 -26.12
C ASN A 24 13.52 11.54 -26.82
N LYS A 25 13.52 11.81 -28.13
CA LYS A 25 12.44 11.36 -29.02
C LYS A 25 12.66 9.90 -29.45
N LYS A 26 12.98 8.99 -28.57
CA LYS A 26 12.63 7.59 -28.73
C LYS A 26 11.22 7.44 -28.15
N LYS A 27 10.22 7.30 -29.03
CA LYS A 27 8.95 6.69 -28.67
C LYS A 27 9.29 5.41 -27.93
N SER A 28 9.14 5.38 -26.62
CA SER A 28 9.03 4.12 -25.87
C SER A 28 7.64 3.59 -26.19
N SER A 29 7.50 2.93 -27.35
CA SER A 29 6.40 2.02 -27.56
C SER A 29 6.63 0.92 -26.54
N ASN A 30 5.91 0.96 -25.42
CA ASN A 30 5.95 -0.13 -24.46
C ASN A 30 5.61 -1.40 -25.25
N VAL A 31 6.58 -2.31 -25.30
CA VAL A 31 6.39 -3.61 -25.95
C VAL A 31 5.16 -4.27 -25.34
N THR A 32 4.26 -4.71 -26.16
CA THR A 32 2.99 -5.32 -25.75
C THR A 32 3.09 -6.86 -25.80
N ILE A 33 2.13 -7.53 -25.18
CA ILE A 33 2.02 -8.99 -25.25
C ILE A 33 1.79 -9.47 -26.69
N VAL A 34 1.23 -8.62 -27.57
CA VAL A 34 1.01 -8.90 -28.98
C VAL A 34 2.34 -8.96 -29.70
N ASP A 35 3.24 -8.00 -29.47
CA ASP A 35 4.56 -7.95 -30.09
C ASP A 35 5.39 -9.19 -29.72
N VAL A 36 5.31 -9.67 -28.48
CA VAL A 36 5.96 -10.92 -28.03
C VAL A 36 5.34 -12.13 -28.71
N ALA A 37 4.02 -12.16 -28.89
CA ALA A 37 3.33 -13.25 -29.56
C ALA A 37 3.72 -13.36 -31.04
N ASP A 38 3.78 -12.23 -31.72
CA ASP A 38 4.17 -12.12 -33.12
C ASP A 38 5.64 -12.54 -33.31
N MET A 39 6.55 -12.09 -32.46
CA MET A 39 7.95 -12.46 -32.46
C MET A 39 8.16 -13.97 -32.27
N CYS A 40 7.33 -14.59 -31.43
CA CYS A 40 7.38 -16.01 -31.14
C CYS A 40 6.58 -16.87 -32.17
N GLY A 41 5.75 -16.27 -33.02
CA GLY A 41 4.82 -17.00 -33.87
C GLY A 41 3.85 -17.88 -33.10
N VAL A 42 3.36 -17.38 -31.94
CA VAL A 42 2.38 -18.06 -31.07
C VAL A 42 1.22 -17.15 -30.79
N SER A 43 0.12 -17.71 -30.30
CA SER A 43 -1.03 -16.88 -29.89
C SER A 43 -0.74 -16.07 -28.64
N VAL A 44 -1.38 -14.89 -28.49
CA VAL A 44 -1.36 -14.08 -27.27
C VAL A 44 -1.76 -14.91 -26.05
N LYS A 45 -2.72 -15.83 -26.21
CA LYS A 45 -3.14 -16.76 -25.15
C LYS A 45 -2.00 -17.67 -24.70
N THR A 46 -1.15 -18.12 -25.63
CA THR A 46 0.03 -18.95 -25.31
C THR A 46 1.07 -18.14 -24.54
N VAL A 47 1.36 -16.90 -24.95
CA VAL A 47 2.25 -16.00 -24.19
C VAL A 47 1.71 -15.77 -22.78
N SER A 48 0.41 -15.46 -22.65
CA SER A 48 -0.24 -15.28 -21.35
C SER A 48 -0.13 -16.53 -20.46
N ARG A 49 -0.28 -17.72 -20.99
CA ARG A 49 -0.09 -18.99 -20.25
C ARG A 49 1.35 -19.16 -19.77
N VAL A 50 2.33 -18.85 -20.59
CA VAL A 50 3.75 -18.92 -20.18
C VAL A 50 4.05 -17.93 -19.06
N VAL A 51 3.57 -16.69 -19.17
CA VAL A 51 3.71 -15.65 -18.15
C VAL A 51 3.06 -16.05 -16.84
N ASN A 52 1.92 -16.75 -16.89
CA ASN A 52 1.20 -17.24 -15.71
C ASN A 52 1.70 -18.62 -15.23
N GLN A 53 2.81 -19.13 -15.77
CA GLN A 53 3.40 -20.41 -15.39
C GLN A 53 2.44 -21.62 -15.56
N ASP A 54 1.49 -21.55 -16.50
CA ASP A 54 0.56 -22.62 -16.81
C ASP A 54 1.33 -23.88 -17.26
N SER A 55 1.01 -25.02 -16.66
CA SER A 55 1.64 -26.32 -16.97
C SER A 55 1.30 -26.84 -18.38
N ASN A 56 0.23 -26.34 -18.99
CA ASN A 56 -0.23 -26.80 -20.31
C ASN A 56 0.54 -26.19 -21.49
N VAL A 57 1.77 -25.75 -21.28
CA VAL A 57 2.64 -25.25 -22.37
C VAL A 57 3.91 -26.09 -22.44
N SER A 58 4.25 -26.55 -23.66
CA SER A 58 5.46 -27.32 -23.82
C SER A 58 6.71 -26.55 -23.45
N GLU A 59 7.73 -27.23 -22.91
CA GLU A 59 9.00 -26.60 -22.48
C GLU A 59 9.68 -25.85 -23.63
N ARG A 60 9.61 -26.39 -24.87
CA ARG A 60 10.14 -25.71 -26.05
C ARG A 60 9.46 -24.38 -26.32
N THR A 61 8.14 -24.31 -26.20
CA THR A 61 7.37 -23.08 -26.38
C THR A 61 7.62 -22.11 -25.22
N ARG A 62 7.67 -22.62 -24.00
CA ARG A 62 7.99 -21.84 -22.79
C ARG A 62 9.33 -21.13 -22.92
N LYS A 63 10.37 -21.87 -23.27
CA LYS A 63 11.71 -21.30 -23.47
C LYS A 63 11.72 -20.22 -24.56
N LYS A 64 11.11 -20.49 -25.73
CA LYS A 64 11.01 -19.51 -26.81
C LYS A 64 10.36 -18.20 -26.40
N VAL A 65 9.26 -18.26 -25.64
CA VAL A 65 8.54 -17.07 -25.13
C VAL A 65 9.35 -16.34 -24.08
N LEU A 66 9.99 -17.05 -23.15
CA LEU A 66 10.82 -16.43 -22.12
C LEU A 66 12.05 -15.72 -22.71
N ASP A 67 12.66 -16.29 -23.74
CA ASP A 67 13.79 -15.67 -24.45
C ASP A 67 13.33 -14.39 -25.17
N ALA A 68 12.18 -14.41 -25.84
CA ALA A 68 11.61 -13.23 -26.48
C ALA A 68 11.22 -12.14 -25.47
N ILE A 69 10.68 -12.49 -24.30
CA ILE A 69 10.40 -11.53 -23.21
C ILE A 69 11.69 -10.86 -22.75
N LYS A 70 12.78 -11.61 -22.61
CA LYS A 70 14.08 -11.03 -22.22
C LYS A 70 14.64 -10.11 -23.30
N GLU A 71 14.54 -10.50 -24.56
CA GLU A 71 15.05 -9.73 -25.69
C GLU A 71 14.27 -8.44 -25.91
N THR A 72 12.95 -8.51 -25.82
CA THR A 72 12.07 -7.34 -26.00
C THR A 72 11.97 -6.42 -24.79
N GLY A 73 12.37 -6.89 -23.60
CA GLY A 73 12.16 -6.18 -22.35
C GLY A 73 10.68 -6.07 -21.95
N TYR A 74 9.82 -6.94 -22.51
CA TYR A 74 8.40 -6.93 -22.18
C TYR A 74 8.16 -7.11 -20.69
N GLN A 75 7.36 -6.22 -20.13
CA GLN A 75 6.91 -6.28 -18.72
C GLN A 75 5.41 -6.54 -18.69
N VAL A 76 5.01 -7.46 -17.81
CA VAL A 76 3.59 -7.77 -17.59
C VAL A 76 2.88 -6.55 -17.05
N ASN A 77 1.87 -6.08 -17.74
CA ASN A 77 1.03 -5.01 -17.24
C ASN A 77 0.10 -5.55 -16.15
N MET A 78 0.44 -5.21 -14.89
CA MET A 78 -0.31 -5.64 -13.71
C MET A 78 -1.74 -5.07 -13.70
N PHE A 79 -1.92 -3.84 -14.19
CA PHE A 79 -3.23 -3.22 -14.31
C PHE A 79 -4.15 -3.98 -15.27
N ALA A 80 -3.58 -4.41 -16.41
CA ALA A 80 -4.34 -5.22 -17.38
C ALA A 80 -4.74 -6.60 -16.81
N ARG A 81 -4.02 -7.12 -15.83
CA ARG A 81 -4.39 -8.34 -15.09
C ARG A 81 -5.56 -8.10 -14.15
N GLY A 82 -5.50 -7.05 -13.33
CA GLY A 82 -6.57 -6.68 -12.41
C GLY A 82 -7.89 -6.42 -13.13
N LEU A 83 -7.86 -5.66 -14.23
CA LEU A 83 -9.04 -5.41 -15.07
C LEU A 83 -9.67 -6.68 -15.66
N LYS A 84 -8.92 -7.77 -15.80
CA LYS A 84 -9.43 -9.07 -16.24
C LYS A 84 -9.82 -10.00 -15.09
N GLY A 85 -9.91 -9.49 -13.86
CA GLY A 85 -10.23 -10.27 -12.65
C GLY A 85 -9.16 -11.31 -12.31
N GLN A 86 -7.91 -11.15 -12.79
CA GLN A 86 -6.80 -12.04 -12.45
C GLN A 86 -6.07 -11.50 -11.23
N LYS A 87 -5.52 -12.41 -10.42
CA LYS A 87 -4.73 -12.03 -9.24
C LYS A 87 -3.54 -11.13 -9.64
N THR A 88 -3.42 -10.02 -8.94
CA THR A 88 -2.31 -9.06 -9.09
C THR A 88 -1.13 -9.43 -8.19
N ASN A 89 -1.36 -10.21 -7.14
CA ASN A 89 -0.45 -10.47 -6.02
C ASN A 89 0.00 -9.18 -5.34
N ILE A 90 -0.90 -8.20 -5.26
CA ILE A 90 -0.67 -6.93 -4.57
C ILE A 90 -1.62 -6.86 -3.36
N ILE A 91 -1.08 -6.46 -2.22
CA ILE A 91 -1.84 -6.08 -1.03
C ILE A 91 -1.67 -4.58 -0.84
N MET A 92 -2.76 -3.87 -0.63
CA MET A 92 -2.70 -2.46 -0.22
C MET A 92 -2.70 -2.35 1.30
N ILE A 93 -1.84 -1.49 1.81
CA ILE A 93 -1.84 -1.08 3.21
C ILE A 93 -2.34 0.35 3.27
N PHE A 94 -3.43 0.56 4.00
CA PHE A 94 -3.99 1.87 4.22
C PHE A 94 -3.59 2.40 5.60
N THR A 95 -3.05 3.61 5.60
CA THR A 95 -2.84 4.43 6.79
C THR A 95 -3.80 5.60 6.76
N ASP A 96 -4.30 6.03 7.91
CA ASP A 96 -5.22 7.17 7.95
C ASP A 96 -4.48 8.48 7.63
N ARG A 97 -5.19 9.41 6.99
CA ARG A 97 -4.72 10.75 6.68
C ARG A 97 -4.89 11.74 7.84
N HIS A 98 -5.34 11.30 8.98
CA HIS A 98 -5.52 12.17 10.14
C HIS A 98 -4.18 12.62 10.72
N GLY A 99 -3.66 13.67 10.17
CA GLY A 99 -2.46 14.35 10.62
C GLY A 99 -1.36 14.36 9.55
N GLU A 100 -0.82 15.53 9.35
CA GLU A 100 0.32 15.81 8.46
C GLU A 100 1.62 15.15 8.95
N GLU A 101 1.53 14.21 9.90
CA GLU A 101 2.67 13.82 10.69
C GLU A 101 3.07 12.37 10.50
N HIS A 102 4.35 12.23 10.56
CA HIS A 102 5.20 11.07 10.39
C HIS A 102 4.62 9.76 10.92
N LEU A 103 4.84 8.70 10.15
CA LEU A 103 4.62 7.33 10.61
C LEU A 103 5.28 7.15 11.99
N SER A 104 4.50 6.75 12.99
CA SER A 104 5.02 6.48 14.33
C SER A 104 5.97 5.29 14.31
N ASN A 105 6.74 5.10 15.39
CA ASN A 105 7.61 3.92 15.54
C ASN A 105 6.82 2.61 15.45
N TRP A 106 5.56 2.61 15.87
CA TRP A 106 4.67 1.47 15.75
C TRP A 106 4.39 1.13 14.28
N HIS A 107 4.00 2.13 13.47
CA HIS A 107 3.79 1.94 12.02
C HIS A 107 5.04 1.40 11.34
N THR A 108 6.21 1.97 11.66
CA THR A 108 7.50 1.53 11.10
C THR A 108 7.76 0.06 11.42
N LEU A 109 7.49 -0.36 12.66
CA LEU A 109 7.68 -1.74 13.08
C LEU A 109 6.70 -2.68 12.38
N MET A 110 5.43 -2.32 12.30
CA MET A 110 4.40 -3.10 11.61
C MET A 110 4.73 -3.27 10.13
N LEU A 111 5.06 -2.17 9.44
CA LEU A 111 5.43 -2.21 8.03
C LEU A 111 6.64 -3.09 7.77
N LYS A 112 7.65 -3.07 8.64
CA LYS A 112 8.82 -3.96 8.55
C LYS A 112 8.42 -5.44 8.50
N TYR A 113 7.50 -5.86 9.37
CA TYR A 113 7.04 -7.24 9.39
C TYR A 113 6.11 -7.56 8.22
N LEU A 114 5.18 -6.67 7.89
CA LEU A 114 4.27 -6.84 6.76
C LEU A 114 5.05 -6.99 5.44
N PHE A 115 6.04 -6.16 5.17
CA PHE A 115 6.89 -6.28 3.98
C PHE A 115 7.65 -7.59 3.94
N ARG A 116 8.18 -8.06 5.08
CA ARG A 116 8.89 -9.34 5.15
C ARG A 116 7.96 -10.51 4.81
N TYR A 117 6.82 -10.61 5.47
CA TYR A 117 5.89 -11.72 5.24
C TYR A 117 5.22 -11.67 3.87
N ALA A 118 4.89 -10.49 3.36
CA ALA A 118 4.39 -10.34 2.00
C ALA A 118 5.41 -10.86 0.97
N LYS A 119 6.69 -10.51 1.14
CA LYS A 119 7.76 -11.00 0.26
C LYS A 119 7.91 -12.52 0.33
N GLU A 120 7.89 -13.10 1.52
CA GLU A 120 7.95 -14.57 1.74
C GLU A 120 6.75 -15.28 1.07
N SER A 121 5.58 -14.64 1.05
CA SER A 121 4.36 -15.12 0.40
C SER A 121 4.28 -14.80 -1.10
N GLY A 122 5.32 -14.19 -1.69
CA GLY A 122 5.33 -13.78 -3.11
C GLY A 122 4.38 -12.62 -3.43
N MET A 123 3.92 -11.89 -2.42
CA MET A 123 3.04 -10.74 -2.55
C MET A 123 3.85 -9.44 -2.64
N LYS A 124 3.31 -8.46 -3.37
CA LYS A 124 3.80 -7.09 -3.40
C LYS A 124 2.95 -6.24 -2.48
N VAL A 125 3.56 -5.22 -1.89
CA VAL A 125 2.86 -4.29 -1.00
C VAL A 125 2.89 -2.89 -1.59
N VAL A 126 1.74 -2.26 -1.60
CA VAL A 126 1.57 -0.84 -1.92
C VAL A 126 0.96 -0.18 -0.70
N MET A 127 1.63 0.82 -0.15
CA MET A 127 1.09 1.63 0.93
C MET A 127 0.51 2.91 0.37
N SER A 128 -0.68 3.26 0.80
CA SER A 128 -1.33 4.51 0.41
C SER A 128 -2.05 5.14 1.59
N PRO A 129 -1.94 6.46 1.77
CA PRO A 129 -2.81 7.18 2.68
C PRO A 129 -4.25 7.07 2.21
N SER A 130 -5.18 6.89 3.15
CA SER A 130 -6.61 6.85 2.87
C SER A 130 -7.36 7.51 4.02
N ASN A 131 -8.33 8.34 3.68
CA ASN A 131 -9.15 9.01 4.68
C ASN A 131 -10.33 8.11 5.07
N SER A 132 -10.36 7.67 6.33
CA SER A 132 -11.38 6.77 6.87
C SER A 132 -12.82 7.31 6.80
N THR A 133 -13.02 8.62 6.53
CA THR A 133 -14.35 9.24 6.48
C THR A 133 -14.76 9.73 5.10
N ARG A 134 -13.83 9.92 4.16
CA ARG A 134 -14.07 10.52 2.84
C ARG A 134 -13.50 9.74 1.67
N CYS A 135 -12.89 8.58 1.91
CA CYS A 135 -12.20 7.81 0.88
C CYS A 135 -13.08 7.43 -0.32
N ILE A 136 -14.38 7.25 -0.12
CA ILE A 136 -15.30 6.84 -1.19
C ILE A 136 -15.62 8.00 -2.14
N ASP A 137 -15.62 9.23 -1.62
CA ASP A 137 -15.98 10.45 -2.36
C ASP A 137 -14.77 11.21 -2.89
N ASP A 138 -13.55 10.73 -2.64
CA ASP A 138 -12.29 11.38 -3.04
C ASP A 138 -11.54 10.54 -4.08
N ASP A 139 -11.65 10.91 -5.34
CA ASP A 139 -10.98 10.24 -6.46
C ASP A 139 -9.44 10.23 -6.34
N THR A 140 -8.88 11.07 -5.47
CA THR A 140 -7.43 11.12 -5.20
C THR A 140 -6.99 10.22 -4.05
N ASP A 141 -7.94 9.62 -3.34
CA ASP A 141 -7.65 8.69 -2.25
C ASP A 141 -7.09 7.36 -2.78
N GLY A 142 -6.13 6.80 -2.06
CA GLY A 142 -5.55 5.51 -2.43
C GLY A 142 -6.54 4.35 -2.44
N PHE A 143 -7.67 4.50 -1.77
CA PHE A 143 -8.78 3.55 -1.80
C PHE A 143 -9.26 3.26 -3.23
N THR A 144 -9.29 4.26 -4.11
CA THR A 144 -9.73 4.12 -5.51
C THR A 144 -8.89 3.11 -6.30
N LEU A 145 -7.63 2.93 -5.95
CA LEU A 145 -6.76 1.95 -6.59
C LEU A 145 -7.24 0.51 -6.32
N LEU A 146 -7.65 0.24 -5.08
CA LEU A 146 -8.19 -1.07 -4.71
C LEU A 146 -9.57 -1.29 -5.33
N ALA A 147 -10.44 -0.29 -5.28
CA ALA A 147 -11.77 -0.34 -5.88
C ALA A 147 -11.72 -0.62 -7.39
N ASN A 148 -10.67 -0.16 -8.08
CA ASN A 148 -10.40 -0.42 -9.49
C ASN A 148 -9.67 -1.75 -9.76
N GLY A 149 -9.56 -2.64 -8.78
CA GLY A 149 -8.99 -3.98 -8.95
C GLY A 149 -7.47 -4.01 -9.10
N MET A 150 -6.75 -3.00 -8.63
CA MET A 150 -5.28 -2.95 -8.69
C MET A 150 -4.61 -3.82 -7.64
N ALA A 151 -5.33 -4.26 -6.63
CA ALA A 151 -4.84 -5.14 -5.58
C ALA A 151 -5.84 -6.24 -5.27
N ASP A 152 -5.36 -7.32 -4.69
CA ASP A 152 -6.17 -8.50 -4.37
C ASP A 152 -6.78 -8.43 -2.97
N GLY A 153 -6.35 -7.46 -2.16
CA GLY A 153 -6.86 -7.29 -0.80
C GLY A 153 -6.20 -6.11 -0.09
N ALA A 154 -6.66 -5.86 1.13
CA ALA A 154 -6.24 -4.71 1.92
C ALA A 154 -5.86 -5.05 3.36
N ILE A 155 -5.01 -4.19 3.94
CA ILE A 155 -4.75 -4.11 5.37
C ILE A 155 -5.06 -2.69 5.83
N LEU A 156 -5.99 -2.54 6.77
CA LEU A 156 -6.28 -1.29 7.43
C LEU A 156 -5.45 -1.22 8.71
N LEU A 157 -4.41 -0.37 8.75
CA LEU A 157 -3.60 -0.17 9.97
C LEU A 157 -4.28 0.75 10.97
N GLU A 158 -5.13 1.63 10.48
CA GLU A 158 -5.92 2.56 11.27
C GLU A 158 -7.34 2.53 10.74
N ASN A 159 -8.28 2.40 11.64
CA ASN A 159 -9.71 2.32 11.34
C ASN A 159 -10.51 3.16 12.34
N VAL A 160 -11.70 3.53 11.94
CA VAL A 160 -12.72 4.18 12.78
C VAL A 160 -13.90 3.23 12.98
N HIS A 161 -14.73 3.54 13.96
CA HIS A 161 -16.00 2.83 14.11
C HIS A 161 -16.87 3.02 12.87
N SER A 162 -17.46 1.93 12.37
CA SER A 162 -18.23 1.90 11.11
C SER A 162 -17.42 2.41 9.90
N ASP A 163 -16.17 1.96 9.78
CA ASP A 163 -15.26 2.38 8.74
C ASP A 163 -15.84 2.10 7.34
N PRO A 164 -16.08 3.13 6.53
CA PRO A 164 -16.70 2.97 5.20
C PRO A 164 -15.86 2.09 4.26
N ARG A 165 -14.53 2.02 4.45
CA ARG A 165 -13.66 1.13 3.67
C ARG A 165 -13.97 -0.32 3.99
N ALA A 166 -14.14 -0.67 5.27
CA ALA A 166 -14.48 -2.02 5.69
C ALA A 166 -15.86 -2.44 5.18
N VAL A 167 -16.84 -1.51 5.23
CA VAL A 167 -18.18 -1.74 4.67
C VAL A 167 -18.08 -2.05 3.18
N TYR A 168 -17.39 -1.21 2.43
CA TYR A 168 -17.19 -1.40 0.98
C TYR A 168 -16.51 -2.74 0.66
N PHE A 169 -15.46 -3.12 1.40
CA PHE A 169 -14.74 -4.38 1.16
C PHE A 169 -15.64 -5.60 1.34
N ARG A 170 -16.51 -5.59 2.35
CA ARG A 170 -17.51 -6.65 2.56
C ARG A 170 -18.51 -6.73 1.42
N GLU A 171 -19.12 -5.60 1.04
CA GLU A 171 -20.11 -5.54 -0.02
C GLU A 171 -19.59 -6.02 -1.37
N HIS A 172 -18.28 -5.79 -1.63
CA HIS A 172 -17.63 -6.15 -2.88
C HIS A 172 -16.81 -7.43 -2.80
N ASN A 173 -16.88 -8.16 -1.65
CA ASN A 173 -16.10 -9.40 -1.43
C ASN A 173 -14.60 -9.23 -1.62
N ILE A 174 -14.05 -8.08 -1.22
CA ILE A 174 -12.62 -7.80 -1.24
C ILE A 174 -12.02 -8.30 0.07
N PRO A 175 -11.03 -9.20 0.03
CA PRO A 175 -10.36 -9.68 1.25
C PRO A 175 -9.65 -8.55 1.98
N TYR A 176 -9.87 -8.43 3.28
CA TYR A 176 -9.16 -7.45 4.08
C TYR A 176 -8.91 -7.94 5.51
N VAL A 177 -7.95 -7.33 6.15
CA VAL A 177 -7.64 -7.47 7.58
C VAL A 177 -7.54 -6.10 8.19
N MET A 178 -8.10 -5.92 9.39
CA MET A 178 -7.98 -4.64 10.09
C MET A 178 -7.11 -4.81 11.36
N PHE A 179 -6.40 -3.74 11.69
CA PHE A 179 -5.65 -3.66 12.93
C PHE A 179 -6.43 -2.78 13.91
N GLY A 180 -6.98 -3.40 14.95
CA GLY A 180 -7.88 -2.77 15.92
C GLY A 180 -9.09 -3.64 16.22
N GLU A 181 -10.05 -3.09 16.95
CA GLU A 181 -11.28 -3.78 17.27
C GLU A 181 -12.27 -3.69 16.10
N PRO A 182 -12.78 -4.81 15.59
CA PRO A 182 -13.78 -4.81 14.55
C PRO A 182 -15.17 -4.47 15.11
N ASP A 183 -16.05 -3.96 14.26
CA ASP A 183 -17.44 -3.66 14.61
C ASP A 183 -18.33 -4.91 14.60
N ASP A 184 -17.83 -6.03 14.08
CA ASP A 184 -18.56 -7.29 13.91
C ASP A 184 -17.64 -8.49 14.05
N ASP A 185 -18.22 -9.66 14.25
CA ASP A 185 -17.50 -10.94 14.44
C ASP A 185 -17.03 -11.58 13.12
N GLU A 186 -17.42 -11.04 11.97
CA GLU A 186 -17.09 -11.60 10.65
C GLU A 186 -15.79 -10.99 10.09
N THR A 187 -15.37 -9.86 10.62
CA THR A 187 -14.17 -9.14 10.17
C THR A 187 -12.89 -9.76 10.74
N TYR A 188 -11.97 -10.14 9.87
CA TYR A 188 -10.63 -10.55 10.31
C TYR A 188 -9.88 -9.34 10.88
N ALA A 189 -9.64 -9.38 12.18
CA ALA A 189 -8.94 -8.31 12.88
C ALA A 189 -7.81 -8.84 13.76
N VAL A 190 -6.81 -7.99 13.96
CA VAL A 190 -5.74 -8.20 14.92
C VAL A 190 -5.77 -7.02 15.89
N SER A 191 -6.10 -7.28 17.16
CA SER A 191 -6.12 -6.24 18.20
C SER A 191 -5.32 -6.67 19.42
N LEU A 192 -4.92 -5.66 20.20
CA LEU A 192 -4.45 -5.89 21.57
C LEU A 192 -5.65 -5.82 22.49
N ASP A 193 -5.76 -6.79 23.41
CA ASP A 193 -6.75 -6.70 24.48
C ASP A 193 -6.32 -5.60 25.48
N ASN A 194 -6.61 -4.37 25.12
CA ASN A 194 -6.25 -3.18 25.91
C ASN A 194 -6.95 -3.17 27.28
N TYR A 195 -8.14 -3.77 27.37
CA TYR A 195 -8.84 -3.92 28.64
C TYR A 195 -8.05 -4.83 29.58
N GLN A 196 -7.63 -6.00 29.11
CA GLN A 196 -6.84 -6.94 29.91
C GLN A 196 -5.47 -6.39 30.29
N VAL A 197 -4.83 -5.62 29.40
CA VAL A 197 -3.57 -4.92 29.69
C VAL A 197 -3.78 -3.94 30.85
N GLY A 198 -4.81 -3.09 30.77
CA GLY A 198 -5.15 -2.13 31.84
C GLY A 198 -5.55 -2.83 33.14
N TYR A 199 -6.39 -3.85 33.04
CA TYR A 199 -6.86 -4.63 34.21
C TYR A 199 -5.68 -5.27 34.97
N LYS A 200 -4.82 -6.01 34.27
CA LYS A 200 -3.65 -6.67 34.86
C LYS A 200 -2.65 -5.68 35.44
N GLY A 201 -2.47 -4.54 34.79
CA GLY A 201 -1.66 -3.45 35.34
C GLY A 201 -2.21 -2.91 36.64
N GLY A 202 -3.52 -2.65 36.71
CA GLY A 202 -4.22 -2.23 37.93
C GLY A 202 -4.18 -3.28 39.03
N GLU A 203 -4.43 -4.56 38.69
CA GLU A 203 -4.37 -5.68 39.63
C GLU A 203 -2.96 -5.82 40.24
N TYR A 204 -1.91 -5.71 39.43
CA TYR A 204 -0.54 -5.76 39.92
C TYR A 204 -0.24 -4.62 40.90
N LEU A 205 -0.59 -3.38 40.54
CA LEU A 205 -0.33 -2.21 41.37
C LEU A 205 -1.11 -2.26 42.70
N THR A 206 -2.37 -2.70 42.68
CA THR A 206 -3.19 -2.88 43.86
C THR A 206 -2.68 -4.03 44.75
N GLY A 207 -2.20 -5.12 44.14
CA GLY A 207 -1.50 -6.20 44.83
C GLY A 207 -0.25 -5.74 45.57
N CYS A 208 0.48 -4.79 44.99
CA CYS A 208 1.60 -4.08 45.65
C CYS A 208 1.15 -3.08 46.71
N ARG A 209 -0.15 -3.01 47.06
CA ARG A 209 -0.77 -2.09 48.05
C ARG A 209 -0.72 -0.61 47.67
N TYR A 210 -0.48 -0.26 46.41
CA TYR A 210 -0.67 1.11 45.96
C TYR A 210 -2.15 1.45 45.89
N ARG A 211 -2.54 2.58 46.49
CA ARG A 211 -3.94 3.04 46.51
C ARG A 211 -4.18 4.25 45.62
N ASN A 212 -3.16 5.02 45.36
CA ASN A 212 -3.21 6.18 44.48
C ASN A 212 -2.45 5.85 43.19
N ILE A 213 -3.18 5.53 42.14
CA ILE A 213 -2.63 5.14 40.84
C ILE A 213 -3.01 6.24 39.84
N CYS A 214 -2.02 6.75 39.13
CA CYS A 214 -2.23 7.72 38.06
C CYS A 214 -1.84 7.11 36.72
N LEU A 215 -2.71 7.23 35.71
CA LEU A 215 -2.41 6.87 34.33
C LEU A 215 -1.91 8.11 33.59
N LEU A 216 -0.67 8.06 33.15
CA LEU A 216 -0.07 9.13 32.36
C LEU A 216 -0.25 8.83 30.87
N TYR A 217 -0.85 9.77 30.16
CA TYR A 217 -0.99 9.70 28.71
C TYR A 217 0.16 10.45 28.05
N THR A 218 0.70 9.92 26.99
CA THR A 218 1.71 10.60 26.16
C THR A 218 1.09 11.45 25.05
N SER A 219 -0.22 11.27 24.80
CA SER A 219 -0.99 12.08 23.85
C SER A 219 -1.98 12.96 24.60
N PRO A 220 -2.19 14.21 24.18
CA PRO A 220 -3.22 15.06 24.78
C PRO A 220 -4.59 14.40 24.59
N SER A 221 -5.34 14.24 25.67
CA SER A 221 -6.73 13.78 25.61
C SER A 221 -7.58 14.85 24.90
N PRO A 222 -8.59 14.48 24.10
CA PRO A 222 -9.53 15.44 23.55
C PRO A 222 -10.22 16.32 24.61
N ARG A 223 -10.18 15.92 25.89
CA ARG A 223 -10.71 16.68 27.03
C ARG A 223 -9.72 17.70 27.59
N ASP A 224 -8.42 17.56 27.33
CA ASP A 224 -7.39 18.46 27.87
C ASP A 224 -7.44 19.85 27.22
N GLY A 225 -8.00 19.97 26.02
CA GLY A 225 -8.27 21.26 25.38
C GLY A 225 -9.51 22.00 25.87
N ALA A 226 -10.38 21.35 26.67
CA ALA A 226 -11.66 21.92 27.11
C ALA A 226 -11.59 22.60 28.52
N THR A 227 -10.48 22.42 29.23
CA THR A 227 -10.35 22.90 30.65
C THR A 227 -9.49 24.16 30.82
N SER A 228 -9.02 24.77 29.71
CA SER A 228 -8.33 26.06 29.77
C SER A 228 -9.25 27.21 29.33
N ARG A 229 -10.36 27.43 30.06
CA ARG A 229 -11.14 28.69 30.09
C ARG A 229 -11.56 28.98 31.47
#